data_653c39807e3c69ddefc75485f942653d
#
_entry.id   653c39807e3c69ddefc75485f942653d
#
_cell.length_a   1.000
_cell.length_b   1.000
_cell.length_c   1.000
_cell.angle_alpha   90.00
_cell.angle_beta   90.00
_cell.angle_gamma   90.00
#
_symmetry.space_group_name_H-M   'P 1'
#
loop_
_entity.id
_entity.type
_entity.pdbx_description
1 polymer ?
#
loop_
_entity_poly.entity_id
_entity_poly.type
_entity_poly.pdbx_seq_one_letter_code
_entity_poly.pdbx_strand_id
1 'polypeptide(L)'
;HLPIGLWIWNAFSQDTTGLSRWLVRAFGSSPVLMSSTTPDLRVTVGENLLRKRGYFNGKISYEKLAQSNPKKMRLQYAVDMGRLWLLDSVQYTNFPPTADSLIGKNLKDAIIHKGDAFDVATLEQERKRITDLFRNNGYYYYQNNDASYLADTTKVYGLASIRLQMADSVSDKALRKWTIGTININLQRQFIDSLTQHKRFRDVIVNYNGSHMPLRLRA
;
A
#
# COMPACT_ATOMS: atom_id res chain seq x y z
N HIS A 1 3.99 -22.17 29.85
CA HIS A 1 2.87 -21.24 30.01
C HIS A 1 1.56 -21.98 29.83
N LEU A 2 0.77 -22.09 30.91
CA LEU A 2 -0.60 -22.59 30.85
C LEU A 2 -1.45 -21.51 30.16
N PRO A 3 -2.13 -21.85 29.07
CA PRO A 3 -3.01 -20.88 28.38
C PRO A 3 -4.29 -20.68 29.21
N ILE A 4 -4.24 -19.74 30.14
CA ILE A 4 -5.32 -19.46 31.11
C ILE A 4 -6.64 -19.20 30.37
N GLY A 5 -6.60 -18.47 29.24
CA GLY A 5 -7.79 -18.19 28.46
C GLY A 5 -8.45 -19.44 27.85
N LEU A 6 -7.67 -20.40 27.40
CA LEU A 6 -8.17 -21.68 26.89
C LEU A 6 -8.75 -22.55 28.02
N TRP A 7 -8.14 -22.49 29.22
CA TRP A 7 -8.66 -23.20 30.39
C TRP A 7 -10.02 -22.64 30.81
N ILE A 8 -10.15 -21.31 30.90
CA ILE A 8 -11.43 -20.63 31.21
C ILE A 8 -12.50 -20.99 30.17
N TRP A 9 -12.15 -20.97 28.90
CA TRP A 9 -13.06 -21.40 27.84
C TRP A 9 -13.55 -22.83 28.06
N ASN A 10 -12.66 -23.78 28.24
CA ASN A 10 -13.01 -25.19 28.43
C ASN A 10 -13.84 -25.45 29.70
N ALA A 11 -13.60 -24.70 30.77
CA ALA A 11 -14.30 -24.87 32.02
C ALA A 11 -15.72 -24.26 32.00
N PHE A 12 -15.89 -23.13 31.33
CA PHE A 12 -17.09 -22.31 31.48
C PHE A 12 -17.89 -22.08 30.20
N SER A 13 -17.40 -22.52 29.00
CA SER A 13 -18.08 -22.25 27.72
C SER A 13 -19.46 -22.92 27.58
N GLN A 14 -19.68 -24.03 28.30
CA GLN A 14 -20.95 -24.76 28.28
C GLN A 14 -21.91 -24.30 29.39
N ASP A 15 -21.44 -23.49 30.32
CA ASP A 15 -22.22 -23.03 31.45
C ASP A 15 -23.02 -21.78 31.07
N THR A 16 -24.32 -21.80 31.40
CA THR A 16 -25.27 -20.73 31.01
C THR A 16 -25.43 -19.63 32.06
N THR A 17 -24.73 -19.71 33.19
CA THR A 17 -24.81 -18.69 34.26
C THR A 17 -24.22 -17.37 33.82
N GLY A 18 -24.76 -16.27 34.33
CA GLY A 18 -24.30 -14.92 33.98
C GLY A 18 -22.83 -14.67 34.29
N LEU A 19 -22.33 -15.23 35.40
CA LEU A 19 -20.93 -15.12 35.82
C LEU A 19 -19.99 -15.88 34.86
N SER A 20 -20.36 -17.09 34.48
CA SER A 20 -19.58 -17.91 33.55
C SER A 20 -19.49 -17.28 32.18
N ARG A 21 -20.58 -16.70 31.67
CA ARG A 21 -20.56 -15.94 30.39
C ARG A 21 -19.67 -14.72 30.48
N TRP A 22 -19.69 -14.00 31.61
CA TRP A 22 -18.81 -12.86 31.79
C TRP A 22 -17.34 -13.28 31.83
N LEU A 23 -16.97 -14.35 32.56
CA LEU A 23 -15.62 -14.89 32.62
C LEU A 23 -15.11 -15.33 31.24
N VAL A 24 -15.93 -16.05 30.47
CA VAL A 24 -15.59 -16.50 29.13
C VAL A 24 -15.44 -15.31 28.19
N ARG A 25 -16.27 -14.29 28.30
CA ARG A 25 -16.22 -13.09 27.44
C ARG A 25 -15.01 -12.20 27.77
N ALA A 26 -14.63 -12.08 29.05
CA ALA A 26 -13.55 -11.21 29.48
C ALA A 26 -12.16 -11.87 29.31
N PHE A 27 -12.04 -13.18 29.56
CA PHE A 27 -10.76 -13.87 29.69
C PHE A 27 -10.67 -15.17 28.87
N GLY A 28 -11.79 -15.66 28.32
CA GLY A 28 -11.83 -16.92 27.58
C GLY A 28 -11.23 -16.74 26.18
N SER A 29 -10.40 -17.69 25.77
CA SER A 29 -9.90 -17.81 24.39
C SER A 29 -10.44 -19.09 23.79
N SER A 30 -11.22 -18.98 22.72
CA SER A 30 -11.73 -20.17 22.03
C SER A 30 -10.58 -20.98 21.41
N PRO A 31 -10.66 -22.33 21.44
CA PRO A 31 -9.66 -23.15 20.79
C PRO A 31 -9.65 -22.90 19.27
N VAL A 32 -8.47 -22.77 18.70
CA VAL A 32 -8.30 -22.74 17.25
C VAL A 32 -8.43 -24.16 16.73
N LEU A 33 -9.48 -24.44 16.00
CA LEU A 33 -9.73 -25.75 15.40
C LEU A 33 -8.84 -25.94 14.17
N MET A 34 -8.36 -27.16 13.94
CA MET A 34 -7.55 -27.48 12.77
C MET A 34 -8.31 -27.24 11.46
N SER A 35 -9.62 -27.45 11.46
CA SER A 35 -10.50 -27.16 10.31
C SER A 35 -10.56 -25.69 9.92
N SER A 36 -10.34 -24.78 10.88
CA SER A 36 -10.35 -23.33 10.63
C SER A 36 -8.96 -22.76 10.26
N THR A 37 -7.91 -23.56 10.31
CA THR A 37 -6.53 -23.06 10.13
C THR A 37 -6.13 -22.92 8.67
N THR A 38 -6.81 -23.59 7.72
CA THR A 38 -6.58 -23.55 6.26
C THR A 38 -5.07 -23.48 5.89
N PRO A 39 -4.27 -24.51 6.19
CA PRO A 39 -2.81 -24.45 6.00
C PRO A 39 -2.41 -24.28 4.54
N ASP A 40 -3.17 -24.87 3.59
CA ASP A 40 -2.92 -24.76 2.16
C ASP A 40 -3.02 -23.30 1.68
N LEU A 41 -4.03 -22.57 2.15
CA LEU A 41 -4.18 -21.14 1.85
C LEU A 41 -2.98 -20.34 2.39
N ARG A 42 -2.49 -20.68 3.59
CA ARG A 42 -1.32 -20.01 4.19
C ARG A 42 -0.05 -20.27 3.38
N VAL A 43 0.13 -21.48 2.85
CA VAL A 43 1.22 -21.82 1.93
C VAL A 43 1.14 -20.95 0.68
N THR A 44 -0.02 -20.91 0.01
CA THR A 44 -0.22 -20.10 -1.20
C THR A 44 0.05 -18.61 -0.95
N VAL A 45 -0.47 -18.06 0.15
CA VAL A 45 -0.23 -16.65 0.52
C VAL A 45 1.25 -16.40 0.80
N GLY A 46 1.91 -17.34 1.52
CA GLY A 46 3.34 -17.24 1.81
C GLY A 46 4.21 -17.29 0.54
N GLU A 47 3.95 -18.21 -0.38
CA GLU A 47 4.67 -18.28 -1.66
C GLU A 47 4.46 -17.03 -2.51
N ASN A 48 3.24 -16.48 -2.55
CA ASN A 48 2.99 -15.20 -3.22
C ASN A 48 3.76 -14.05 -2.56
N LEU A 49 3.91 -14.06 -1.24
CA LEU A 49 4.73 -13.08 -0.53
C LEU A 49 6.21 -13.23 -0.89
N LEU A 50 6.73 -14.46 -0.96
CA LEU A 50 8.10 -14.73 -1.40
C LEU A 50 8.35 -14.19 -2.82
N ARG A 51 7.44 -14.45 -3.76
CA ARG A 51 7.53 -13.93 -5.13
C ARG A 51 7.55 -12.41 -5.17
N LYS A 52 6.70 -11.75 -4.38
CA LYS A 52 6.68 -10.27 -4.27
C LYS A 52 7.99 -9.69 -3.72
N ARG A 53 8.74 -10.48 -2.96
CA ARG A 53 10.03 -10.13 -2.38
C ARG A 53 11.23 -10.61 -3.23
N GLY A 54 10.99 -11.08 -4.45
CA GLY A 54 12.04 -11.51 -5.37
C GLY A 54 12.49 -12.96 -5.25
N TYR A 55 11.83 -13.76 -4.44
CA TYR A 55 12.09 -15.20 -4.33
C TYR A 55 11.12 -15.98 -5.22
N PHE A 56 11.30 -15.89 -6.54
CA PHE A 56 10.36 -16.48 -7.50
C PHE A 56 10.22 -17.99 -7.42
N ASN A 57 11.29 -18.67 -7.02
CA ASN A 57 11.34 -20.14 -6.86
C ASN A 57 11.11 -20.56 -5.39
N GLY A 58 10.77 -19.62 -4.51
CA GLY A 58 10.49 -19.92 -3.11
C GLY A 58 9.32 -20.88 -2.96
N LYS A 59 9.47 -21.87 -2.09
CA LYS A 59 8.47 -22.89 -1.80
C LYS A 59 8.22 -22.99 -0.31
N ILE A 60 6.98 -23.22 0.05
CA ILE A 60 6.57 -23.44 1.44
C ILE A 60 5.84 -24.78 1.51
N SER A 61 6.26 -25.62 2.43
CA SER A 61 5.58 -26.86 2.77
C SER A 61 5.13 -26.84 4.24
N TYR A 62 4.21 -27.69 4.59
CA TYR A 62 3.81 -27.87 5.99
C TYR A 62 3.61 -29.33 6.35
N GLU A 63 3.84 -29.62 7.62
CA GLU A 63 3.60 -30.94 8.20
C GLU A 63 2.69 -30.83 9.42
N LYS A 64 1.85 -31.84 9.59
CA LYS A 64 0.98 -31.99 10.75
C LYS A 64 1.65 -32.94 11.74
N LEU A 65 2.15 -32.40 12.84
CA LEU A 65 2.81 -33.18 13.88
C LEU A 65 1.83 -33.52 15.00
N ALA A 66 1.63 -34.82 15.23
CA ALA A 66 0.87 -35.31 16.38
C ALA A 66 1.60 -34.94 17.69
N GLN A 67 0.83 -34.64 18.71
CA GLN A 67 1.38 -34.40 20.07
C GLN A 67 0.98 -35.54 21.02
N SER A 68 1.61 -35.59 22.19
CA SER A 68 1.26 -36.55 23.23
C SER A 68 -0.22 -36.50 23.62
N ASN A 69 -0.85 -35.35 23.51
CA ASN A 69 -2.32 -35.22 23.64
C ASN A 69 -2.96 -35.40 22.27
N PRO A 70 -3.80 -36.44 22.05
CA PRO A 70 -4.42 -36.72 20.75
C PRO A 70 -5.40 -35.63 20.28
N LYS A 71 -5.86 -34.76 21.19
CA LYS A 71 -6.71 -33.61 20.88
C LYS A 71 -5.90 -32.38 20.42
N LYS A 72 -4.56 -32.46 20.43
CA LYS A 72 -3.66 -31.35 20.04
C LYS A 72 -2.83 -31.75 18.84
N MET A 73 -2.67 -30.82 17.92
CA MET A 73 -1.83 -30.96 16.74
C MET A 73 -0.95 -29.72 16.58
N ARG A 74 0.27 -29.89 16.09
CA ARG A 74 1.18 -28.80 15.73
C ARG A 74 1.30 -28.76 14.20
N LEU A 75 1.23 -27.57 13.63
CA LEU A 75 1.63 -27.32 12.25
C LEU A 75 3.07 -26.80 12.25
N GLN A 76 3.91 -27.44 11.48
CA GLN A 76 5.27 -26.99 11.22
C GLN A 76 5.36 -26.59 9.75
N TYR A 77 5.79 -25.36 9.50
CA TYR A 77 6.03 -24.87 8.14
C TYR A 77 7.54 -24.88 7.88
N ALA A 78 7.93 -25.41 6.73
CA ALA A 78 9.27 -25.33 6.20
C ALA A 78 9.26 -24.37 5.00
N VAL A 79 10.19 -23.41 4.99
CA VAL A 79 10.32 -22.38 3.96
C VAL A 79 11.65 -22.56 3.26
N ASP A 80 11.61 -22.88 1.97
CA ASP A 80 12.75 -22.83 1.09
C ASP A 80 12.64 -21.54 0.26
N MET A 81 13.48 -20.56 0.55
CA MET A 81 13.41 -19.25 -0.13
C MET A 81 13.98 -19.32 -1.56
N GLY A 82 14.87 -20.26 -1.82
CA GLY A 82 15.58 -20.28 -3.08
C GLY A 82 16.47 -19.06 -3.29
N ARG A 83 16.72 -18.69 -4.55
CA ARG A 83 17.59 -17.55 -4.91
C ARG A 83 16.81 -16.25 -4.93
N LEU A 84 17.38 -15.20 -4.32
CA LEU A 84 16.91 -13.82 -4.47
C LEU A 84 17.23 -13.31 -5.88
N TRP A 85 16.25 -12.74 -6.54
CA TRP A 85 16.41 -12.11 -7.85
C TRP A 85 16.75 -10.62 -7.69
N LEU A 86 17.69 -10.17 -8.54
CA LEU A 86 18.16 -8.80 -8.56
C LEU A 86 17.70 -8.08 -9.84
N LEU A 87 17.65 -6.76 -9.80
CA LEU A 87 17.35 -5.93 -10.96
C LEU A 87 18.59 -5.87 -11.89
N ASP A 88 18.44 -6.30 -13.14
CA ASP A 88 19.48 -6.17 -14.16
C ASP A 88 19.47 -4.79 -14.83
N SER A 89 18.28 -4.33 -15.17
CA SER A 89 18.06 -3.02 -15.79
C SER A 89 16.72 -2.44 -15.40
N VAL A 90 16.68 -1.12 -15.33
CA VAL A 90 15.44 -0.35 -15.10
C VAL A 90 15.29 0.61 -16.28
N GLN A 91 14.15 0.57 -16.94
CA GLN A 91 13.84 1.41 -18.10
C GLN A 91 12.46 2.06 -17.92
N TYR A 92 12.32 3.28 -18.46
CA TYR A 92 11.07 4.00 -18.54
C TYR A 92 10.72 4.15 -20.04
N THR A 93 9.56 3.69 -20.45
CA THR A 93 9.22 3.57 -21.88
C THR A 93 7.79 4.05 -22.16
N ASN A 94 7.56 4.42 -23.42
CA ASN A 94 6.26 4.83 -23.93
C ASN A 94 5.70 6.10 -23.26
N PHE A 95 6.60 6.96 -22.76
CA PHE A 95 6.20 8.27 -22.26
C PHE A 95 6.29 9.32 -23.36
N PRO A 96 5.39 10.35 -23.39
CA PRO A 96 5.52 11.48 -24.28
C PRO A 96 6.88 12.19 -24.11
N PRO A 97 7.45 12.79 -25.16
CA PRO A 97 8.81 13.38 -25.10
C PRO A 97 9.02 14.36 -23.95
N THR A 98 8.00 15.15 -23.59
CA THR A 98 8.07 16.10 -22.47
C THR A 98 8.11 15.41 -21.11
N ALA A 99 7.35 14.30 -20.95
CA ALA A 99 7.31 13.50 -19.75
C ALA A 99 8.60 12.65 -19.63
N ASP A 100 9.08 12.08 -20.73
CA ASP A 100 10.34 11.35 -20.78
C ASP A 100 11.53 12.23 -20.38
N SER A 101 11.61 13.45 -20.93
CA SER A 101 12.61 14.44 -20.51
C SER A 101 12.54 14.79 -19.03
N LEU A 102 11.32 14.83 -18.45
CA LEU A 102 11.12 15.09 -17.02
C LEU A 102 11.64 13.92 -16.17
N ILE A 103 11.36 12.68 -16.57
CA ILE A 103 11.92 11.48 -15.93
C ILE A 103 13.44 11.53 -15.99
N GLY A 104 14.02 11.75 -17.18
CA GLY A 104 15.46 11.78 -17.40
C GLY A 104 16.21 12.78 -16.49
N LYS A 105 15.65 13.98 -16.31
CA LYS A 105 16.21 15.00 -15.39
C LYS A 105 16.17 14.60 -13.92
N ASN A 106 15.28 13.69 -13.53
CA ASN A 106 15.07 13.27 -12.16
C ASN A 106 15.47 11.80 -11.92
N LEU A 107 16.27 11.20 -12.79
CA LEU A 107 16.78 9.82 -12.63
C LEU A 107 17.65 9.64 -11.39
N LYS A 108 18.36 10.68 -10.97
CA LYS A 108 19.16 10.66 -9.73
C LYS A 108 18.34 10.39 -8.46
N ASP A 109 17.06 10.73 -8.50
CA ASP A 109 16.12 10.55 -7.38
C ASP A 109 15.33 9.22 -7.49
N ALA A 110 15.69 8.36 -8.45
CA ALA A 110 15.06 7.05 -8.61
C ALA A 110 15.27 6.18 -7.36
N ILE A 111 14.24 5.42 -6.98
CA ILE A 111 14.28 4.56 -5.79
C ILE A 111 14.88 3.18 -6.15
N ILE A 112 14.80 2.79 -7.43
CA ILE A 112 15.21 1.48 -7.93
C ILE A 112 16.40 1.61 -8.87
N HIS A 113 17.41 0.76 -8.66
CA HIS A 113 18.63 0.77 -9.44
C HIS A 113 19.02 -0.65 -9.89
N LYS A 114 19.90 -0.73 -10.89
CA LYS A 114 20.53 -1.99 -11.26
C LYS A 114 21.28 -2.57 -10.05
N GLY A 115 21.07 -3.86 -9.80
CA GLY A 115 21.68 -4.58 -8.68
C GLY A 115 20.84 -4.62 -7.41
N ASP A 116 19.78 -3.81 -7.29
CA ASP A 116 18.87 -3.87 -6.17
C ASP A 116 18.08 -5.18 -6.16
N ALA A 117 17.63 -5.60 -4.98
CA ALA A 117 16.74 -6.75 -4.88
C ALA A 117 15.39 -6.45 -5.54
N PHE A 118 14.86 -7.44 -6.27
CA PHE A 118 13.50 -7.33 -6.77
C PHE A 118 12.51 -7.31 -5.62
N ASP A 119 11.80 -6.20 -5.46
CA ASP A 119 10.73 -6.06 -4.46
C ASP A 119 9.58 -5.24 -5.05
N VAL A 120 8.40 -5.86 -5.12
CA VAL A 120 7.19 -5.21 -5.65
C VAL A 120 6.84 -3.95 -4.87
N ALA A 121 7.07 -3.92 -3.55
CA ALA A 121 6.77 -2.74 -2.75
C ALA A 121 7.66 -1.55 -3.14
N THR A 122 8.95 -1.78 -3.42
CA THR A 122 9.89 -0.74 -3.88
C THR A 122 9.55 -0.29 -5.31
N LEU A 123 9.15 -1.21 -6.19
CA LEU A 123 8.66 -0.88 -7.53
C LEU A 123 7.42 0.02 -7.46
N GLU A 124 6.47 -0.28 -6.57
CA GLU A 124 5.28 0.55 -6.37
C GLU A 124 5.61 1.95 -5.82
N GLN A 125 6.61 2.05 -4.94
CA GLN A 125 7.09 3.35 -4.45
C GLN A 125 7.69 4.18 -5.59
N GLU A 126 8.48 3.56 -6.47
CA GLU A 126 9.02 4.25 -7.64
C GLU A 126 7.92 4.71 -8.61
N ARG A 127 6.94 3.85 -8.88
CA ARG A 127 5.77 4.22 -9.70
C ARG A 127 5.02 5.41 -9.11
N LYS A 128 4.85 5.42 -7.79
CA LYS A 128 4.26 6.55 -7.08
C LYS A 128 5.13 7.80 -7.20
N ARG A 129 6.45 7.70 -7.05
CA ARG A 129 7.38 8.83 -7.22
C ARG A 129 7.23 9.47 -8.61
N ILE A 130 7.17 8.65 -9.67
CA ILE A 130 6.93 9.14 -11.04
C ILE A 130 5.57 9.82 -11.16
N THR A 131 4.53 9.26 -10.56
CA THR A 131 3.20 9.88 -10.53
C THR A 131 3.22 11.24 -9.84
N ASP A 132 3.85 11.33 -8.67
CA ASP A 132 3.98 12.57 -7.92
C ASP A 132 4.84 13.59 -8.68
N LEU A 133 5.93 13.14 -9.33
CA LEU A 133 6.75 13.98 -10.21
C LEU A 133 5.92 14.61 -11.33
N PHE A 134 5.09 13.83 -12.01
CA PHE A 134 4.24 14.33 -13.08
C PHE A 134 3.18 15.30 -12.58
N ARG A 135 2.49 14.97 -11.50
CA ARG A 135 1.45 15.83 -10.92
C ARG A 135 2.02 17.17 -10.44
N ASN A 136 3.20 17.17 -9.84
CA ASN A 136 3.90 18.37 -9.40
C ASN A 136 4.39 19.24 -10.57
N ASN A 137 4.50 18.66 -11.77
CA ASN A 137 4.89 19.35 -13.00
C ASN A 137 3.73 19.64 -13.96
N GLY A 138 2.50 19.61 -13.44
CA GLY A 138 1.30 20.04 -14.15
C GLY A 138 0.49 18.94 -14.83
N TYR A 139 0.90 17.69 -14.79
CA TYR A 139 0.09 16.56 -15.28
C TYR A 139 -0.94 16.15 -14.24
N TYR A 140 -1.85 17.02 -13.89
CA TYR A 140 -2.75 16.90 -12.75
C TYR A 140 -3.61 15.63 -12.75
N TYR A 141 -4.09 15.20 -13.92
CA TYR A 141 -4.95 14.02 -14.07
C TYR A 141 -4.18 12.71 -14.22
N TYR A 142 -2.84 12.74 -14.25
CA TYR A 142 -2.03 11.53 -14.32
C TYR A 142 -2.18 10.71 -13.03
N GLN A 143 -2.41 9.40 -13.18
CA GLN A 143 -2.66 8.48 -12.08
C GLN A 143 -1.62 7.36 -12.04
N ASN A 144 -1.51 6.73 -10.89
CA ASN A 144 -0.56 5.62 -10.69
C ASN A 144 -0.81 4.44 -11.65
N ASN A 145 -2.07 4.22 -12.04
CA ASN A 145 -2.45 3.14 -12.96
C ASN A 145 -2.23 3.46 -14.44
N ASP A 146 -1.82 4.68 -14.78
CA ASP A 146 -1.51 5.07 -16.15
C ASP A 146 -0.18 4.48 -16.66
N ALA A 147 0.64 3.91 -15.75
CA ALA A 147 1.82 3.13 -16.09
C ALA A 147 1.85 1.82 -15.31
N SER A 148 2.45 0.80 -15.91
CA SER A 148 2.59 -0.52 -15.31
C SER A 148 4.01 -1.06 -15.51
N TYR A 149 4.40 -2.00 -14.64
CA TYR A 149 5.68 -2.67 -14.76
C TYR A 149 5.57 -3.91 -15.65
N LEU A 150 6.52 -4.04 -16.55
CA LEU A 150 6.83 -5.27 -17.26
C LEU A 150 8.16 -5.79 -16.74
N ALA A 151 8.18 -7.04 -16.29
CA ALA A 151 9.39 -7.71 -15.82
C ALA A 151 9.77 -8.83 -16.81
N ASP A 152 10.98 -8.79 -17.35
CA ASP A 152 11.57 -9.86 -18.14
C ASP A 152 12.57 -10.62 -17.26
N THR A 153 12.23 -11.85 -16.97
CA THR A 153 13.03 -12.77 -16.14
C THR A 153 13.67 -13.90 -16.95
N THR A 154 13.57 -13.85 -18.29
CA THR A 154 13.97 -14.95 -19.16
C THR A 154 15.42 -14.89 -19.63
N LYS A 155 16.04 -13.70 -19.60
CA LYS A 155 17.37 -13.47 -20.18
C LYS A 155 18.48 -14.12 -19.37
N VAL A 156 18.50 -13.90 -18.07
CA VAL A 156 19.53 -14.42 -17.17
C VAL A 156 18.89 -14.90 -15.89
N TYR A 157 19.20 -16.13 -15.50
CA TYR A 157 18.66 -16.69 -14.26
C TYR A 157 19.09 -15.89 -13.03
N GLY A 158 18.14 -15.50 -12.24
CA GLY A 158 18.35 -14.70 -11.03
C GLY A 158 18.43 -13.20 -11.27
N LEU A 159 18.18 -12.74 -12.50
CA LEU A 159 18.13 -11.34 -12.86
C LEU A 159 16.79 -11.00 -13.53
N ALA A 160 16.25 -9.81 -13.19
CA ALA A 160 15.01 -9.29 -13.76
C ALA A 160 15.26 -7.93 -14.44
N SER A 161 14.96 -7.82 -15.72
CA SER A 161 14.95 -6.53 -16.43
C SER A 161 13.58 -5.90 -16.29
N ILE A 162 13.52 -4.73 -15.66
CA ILE A 162 12.26 -4.04 -15.34
C ILE A 162 12.04 -2.88 -16.28
N ARG A 163 10.80 -2.74 -16.74
CA ARG A 163 10.37 -1.65 -17.61
C ARG A 163 9.10 -1.03 -17.02
N LEU A 164 9.16 0.23 -16.62
CA LEU A 164 7.96 1.01 -16.33
C LEU A 164 7.46 1.58 -17.65
N GLN A 165 6.33 1.10 -18.09
CA GLN A 165 5.72 1.46 -19.37
C GLN A 165 4.39 2.19 -19.14
N MET A 166 4.22 3.35 -19.81
CA MET A 166 2.94 4.01 -19.84
C MET A 166 1.97 3.22 -20.73
N ALA A 167 0.72 3.10 -20.30
CA ALA A 167 -0.32 2.42 -21.06
C ALA A 167 -0.68 3.21 -22.33
N ASP A 168 -0.99 2.51 -23.43
CA ASP A 168 -1.38 3.15 -24.70
C ASP A 168 -2.74 3.85 -24.61
N SER A 169 -3.59 3.44 -23.65
CA SER A 169 -4.95 3.95 -23.47
C SER A 169 -5.07 5.11 -22.46
N VAL A 170 -3.95 5.77 -22.13
CA VAL A 170 -3.98 6.92 -21.21
C VAL A 170 -4.72 8.09 -21.86
N SER A 171 -5.62 8.71 -21.09
CA SER A 171 -6.46 9.78 -21.61
C SER A 171 -5.63 11.04 -21.94
N ASP A 172 -6.02 11.76 -22.99
CA ASP A 172 -5.39 13.05 -23.36
C ASP A 172 -5.34 14.05 -22.19
N LYS A 173 -6.32 14.01 -21.30
CA LYS A 173 -6.34 14.89 -20.11
C LYS A 173 -5.17 14.62 -19.18
N ALA A 174 -4.79 13.36 -19.02
CA ALA A 174 -3.66 12.96 -18.17
C ALA A 174 -2.31 13.36 -18.78
N LEU A 175 -2.25 13.47 -20.13
CA LEU A 175 -1.03 13.82 -20.87
C LEU A 175 -0.86 15.33 -21.09
N ARG A 176 -1.86 16.14 -20.73
CA ARG A 176 -1.79 17.61 -20.82
C ARG A 176 -1.30 18.21 -19.52
N LYS A 177 -0.52 19.28 -19.64
CA LYS A 177 -0.17 20.13 -18.49
C LYS A 177 -1.31 21.08 -18.15
N TRP A 178 -1.65 21.13 -16.89
CA TRP A 178 -2.66 22.00 -16.33
C TRP A 178 -2.00 23.03 -15.43
N THR A 179 -2.47 24.26 -15.51
CA THR A 179 -2.04 25.36 -14.64
C THR A 179 -3.22 25.85 -13.84
N ILE A 180 -2.96 26.31 -12.62
CA ILE A 180 -3.99 26.91 -11.79
C ILE A 180 -4.35 28.26 -12.40
N GLY A 181 -5.62 28.47 -12.70
CA GLY A 181 -6.16 29.75 -13.17
C GLY A 181 -6.48 30.68 -12.00
N THR A 182 -7.67 31.26 -12.00
CA THR A 182 -8.14 32.14 -10.93
C THR A 182 -8.59 31.31 -9.72
N ILE A 183 -8.11 31.66 -8.53
CA ILE A 183 -8.55 31.09 -7.27
C ILE A 183 -9.46 32.09 -6.56
N ASN A 184 -10.71 31.70 -6.33
CA ASN A 184 -11.66 32.48 -5.54
C ASN A 184 -11.82 31.83 -4.17
N ILE A 185 -11.47 32.53 -3.11
CA ILE A 185 -11.62 32.06 -1.73
C ILE A 185 -12.73 32.87 -1.06
N ASN A 186 -13.86 32.23 -0.78
CA ASN A 186 -14.97 32.81 -0.03
C ASN A 186 -14.87 32.34 1.43
N LEU A 187 -14.56 33.25 2.33
CA LEU A 187 -14.52 32.96 3.75
C LEU A 187 -15.90 33.31 4.36
N GLN A 188 -16.67 32.29 4.71
CA GLN A 188 -17.93 32.46 5.44
C GLN A 188 -17.74 32.01 6.90
N ARG A 189 -18.11 32.88 7.84
CA ARG A 189 -18.12 32.54 9.26
C ARG A 189 -19.44 31.85 9.60
N GLN A 190 -19.37 30.56 9.90
CA GLN A 190 -20.57 29.73 10.15
C GLN A 190 -21.03 29.74 11.64
N PHE A 191 -20.43 30.53 12.51
CA PHE A 191 -20.87 30.62 13.88
C PHE A 191 -21.99 31.68 14.02
N ILE A 192 -23.21 31.21 14.14
CA ILE A 192 -24.33 32.02 14.65
C ILE A 192 -24.17 32.05 16.16
N ASP A 193 -23.48 33.04 16.68
CA ASP A 193 -23.56 33.39 18.08
C ASP A 193 -24.85 34.17 18.26
N SER A 194 -25.87 33.52 18.83
CA SER A 194 -27.20 34.10 19.07
C SER A 194 -27.21 35.28 20.05
N LEU A 195 -26.05 35.62 20.62
CA LEU A 195 -25.90 36.70 21.60
C LEU A 195 -25.28 37.99 21.04
N THR A 196 -24.84 38.01 19.79
CA THR A 196 -24.32 39.25 19.18
C THR A 196 -25.01 39.56 17.85
N GLN A 197 -26.25 40.05 17.99
CA GLN A 197 -26.95 40.74 16.92
C GLN A 197 -26.21 42.01 16.54
N HIS A 198 -25.32 42.09 15.69
CA HIS A 198 -24.82 43.29 14.95
C HIS A 198 -23.33 43.26 14.62
N LYS A 199 -22.74 42.11 14.26
CA LYS A 199 -21.48 42.14 13.53
C LYS A 199 -21.75 41.83 12.04
N ARG A 200 -21.66 42.86 11.21
CA ARG A 200 -21.64 42.74 9.78
C ARG A 200 -20.47 41.79 9.38
N PHE A 201 -20.83 40.63 8.85
CA PHE A 201 -19.85 39.75 8.21
C PHE A 201 -19.39 40.44 6.92
N ARG A 202 -18.09 40.70 6.80
CA ARG A 202 -17.50 41.05 5.52
C ARG A 202 -17.11 39.74 4.83
N ASP A 203 -17.74 39.45 3.71
CA ASP A 203 -17.24 38.42 2.79
C ASP A 203 -15.91 38.92 2.24
N VAL A 204 -14.83 38.24 2.56
CA VAL A 204 -13.53 38.52 1.97
C VAL A 204 -13.39 37.62 0.77
N ILE A 205 -13.50 38.20 -0.43
CA ILE A 205 -13.22 37.50 -1.67
C ILE A 205 -11.73 37.75 -1.97
N VAL A 206 -10.94 36.66 -1.93
CA VAL A 206 -9.54 36.72 -2.36
C VAL A 206 -9.44 36.17 -3.77
N ASN A 207 -9.21 37.06 -4.73
CA ASN A 207 -8.92 36.66 -6.12
C ASN A 207 -7.41 36.49 -6.26
N TYR A 208 -6.98 35.30 -6.64
CA TYR A 208 -5.58 35.00 -6.96
C TYR A 208 -5.43 34.86 -8.48
N ASN A 209 -4.56 35.69 -9.05
CA ASN A 209 -4.24 35.67 -10.48
C ASN A 209 -2.72 35.80 -10.64
N GLY A 210 -2.00 34.67 -10.74
CA GLY A 210 -0.57 34.68 -11.02
C GLY A 210 0.34 33.90 -10.06
N SER A 211 1.62 33.95 -10.30
CA SER A 211 2.65 33.01 -9.84
C SER A 211 3.25 33.23 -8.44
N HIS A 212 2.85 34.21 -7.67
CA HIS A 212 3.31 34.42 -6.29
C HIS A 212 2.18 34.84 -5.36
N MET A 213 2.00 34.09 -4.29
CA MET A 213 1.00 34.32 -3.26
C MET A 213 1.64 34.84 -1.97
N PRO A 214 1.55 36.14 -1.64
CA PRO A 214 1.67 36.59 -0.27
C PRO A 214 0.26 36.67 0.34
N LEU A 215 -0.22 35.61 0.96
CA LEU A 215 -1.39 35.65 1.83
C LEU A 215 -1.03 36.39 3.11
N ARG A 216 -1.33 37.68 3.19
CA ARG A 216 -1.42 38.41 4.45
C ARG A 216 -2.89 38.54 4.83
N LEU A 217 -3.38 37.58 5.60
CA LEU A 217 -4.64 37.72 6.32
C LEU A 217 -4.38 38.63 7.54
N ARG A 218 -4.84 39.86 7.48
CA ARG A 218 -5.00 40.70 8.69
C ARG A 218 -6.42 40.51 9.18
N ALA A 219 -6.55 39.98 10.41
CA ALA A 219 -7.79 39.94 11.16
C ALA A 219 -8.30 41.36 11.50
#